data_976ebff32ea30d2e729158da304f6209
#
_entry.id   976ebff32ea30d2e729158da304f6209
#
_cell.length_a   1.000
_cell.length_b   1.000
_cell.length_c   1.000
_cell.angle_alpha   90.00
_cell.angle_beta   90.00
_cell.angle_gamma   90.00
#
_symmetry.space_group_name_H-M   'P 1'
#
loop_
_entity.id
_entity.type
_entity.pdbx_description
1 polymer ?
#
loop_
_entity_poly.entity_id
_entity_poly.type
_entity_poly.pdbx_seq_one_letter_code
_entity_poly.pdbx_strand_id
1 'polypeptide(L)'
;MKEIIENVKLVENAPLEEPARQYYFMEKAKEYVAEMSEKLGRPLTACVTTFGCQMNSRDSEKLLGILEKVGYAEETDEEKADFVIYNTCTVRENANLRVYGRLGQLGSIKKKNPHKMIALCGCMMQEPEVVEKLKKSYRFVDLIFGTHNIYKFAELLTSAIQSDRTVIDIWKDTDKIVEDLPVERKYPFKSGVNIMFGCNNFCSYCIVPYVRGRERSREPKAIIREIERLVADGVVEVMLLGQNVNSYGKNLEEPMTFAQLLQEIEKIEGLERIRFMTSHPKDLSDELIEVMSKSKKICKHLHLPVQSGSSRILKLMNRHYNKEQYLALAEKIRKAVPDISLTTDIIVGFPGETEEDFQEALDVVRKVRYDSAFTFIYSKRTGTPAAVMEDQVPEDVVKDRFNRLLHEVQTISAEQCAIHEGTVQTVLVECVNEHDKHLMTGRMSNNLLVHFPGDESLIGQLVDVHLDECKGFYYMGRIESN
;
A
#
# COMPACT_ATOMS: atom_id res chain seq x y z
N MET A 1 -4.85 -25.93 1.07
CA MET A 1 -4.54 -25.58 -0.32
C MET A 1 -4.43 -26.80 -1.24
N LYS A 2 -3.54 -27.80 -1.01
CA LYS A 2 -3.46 -29.00 -1.85
C LYS A 2 -4.80 -29.73 -1.98
N GLU A 3 -5.50 -29.94 -0.88
CA GLU A 3 -6.80 -30.60 -0.83
C GLU A 3 -7.89 -29.86 -1.65
N ILE A 4 -7.90 -28.52 -1.60
CA ILE A 4 -8.82 -27.69 -2.42
C ILE A 4 -8.55 -27.91 -3.91
N ILE A 5 -7.27 -27.90 -4.31
CA ILE A 5 -6.87 -28.08 -5.71
C ILE A 5 -7.23 -29.48 -6.22
N GLU A 6 -7.02 -30.52 -5.42
CA GLU A 6 -7.37 -31.88 -5.79
C GLU A 6 -8.89 -32.06 -5.94
N ASN A 7 -9.67 -31.52 -5.03
CA ASN A 7 -11.14 -31.58 -5.09
C ASN A 7 -11.71 -30.82 -6.29
N VAL A 8 -11.15 -29.66 -6.64
CA VAL A 8 -11.60 -28.82 -7.77
C VAL A 8 -11.40 -29.49 -9.12
N LYS A 9 -10.37 -30.30 -9.29
CA LYS A 9 -10.12 -31.06 -10.54
C LYS A 9 -11.17 -32.17 -10.83
N LEU A 10 -11.94 -32.54 -9.82
CA LEU A 10 -12.92 -33.62 -9.90
C LEU A 10 -14.35 -33.16 -10.20
N VAL A 11 -14.59 -31.82 -10.21
CA VAL A 11 -15.93 -31.27 -10.40
C VAL A 11 -16.16 -30.73 -11.81
N GLU A 12 -17.33 -31.00 -12.41
CA GLU A 12 -17.70 -30.48 -13.73
C GLU A 12 -18.11 -29.00 -13.72
N ASN A 13 -18.74 -28.56 -12.61
CA ASN A 13 -19.26 -27.20 -12.45
C ASN A 13 -18.46 -26.42 -11.43
N ALA A 14 -18.35 -25.09 -11.64
CA ALA A 14 -17.67 -24.20 -10.71
C ALA A 14 -18.33 -24.24 -9.32
N PRO A 15 -17.55 -24.46 -8.23
CA PRO A 15 -18.05 -24.36 -6.86
C PRO A 15 -18.70 -23.00 -6.59
N LEU A 16 -19.64 -22.96 -5.65
CA LEU A 16 -20.28 -21.71 -5.24
C LEU A 16 -19.45 -20.95 -4.19
N GLU A 17 -18.64 -21.70 -3.44
CA GLU A 17 -17.87 -21.17 -2.31
C GLU A 17 -16.45 -20.75 -2.70
N GLU A 18 -15.98 -19.66 -2.09
CA GLU A 18 -14.61 -19.20 -2.19
C GLU A 18 -13.72 -19.86 -1.09
N PRO A 19 -12.43 -20.08 -1.31
CA PRO A 19 -11.67 -19.80 -2.54
C PRO A 19 -11.76 -20.92 -3.61
N ALA A 20 -12.48 -22.02 -3.36
CA ALA A 20 -12.56 -23.17 -4.26
C ALA A 20 -13.03 -22.76 -5.68
N ARG A 21 -13.97 -21.81 -5.76
CA ARG A 21 -14.43 -21.24 -7.02
C ARG A 21 -13.29 -20.64 -7.84
N GLN A 22 -12.40 -19.85 -7.23
CA GLN A 22 -11.28 -19.24 -7.95
C GLN A 22 -10.25 -20.29 -8.39
N TYR A 23 -9.99 -21.31 -7.59
CA TYR A 23 -9.12 -22.42 -8.00
C TYR A 23 -9.66 -23.20 -9.18
N TYR A 24 -10.99 -23.38 -9.27
CA TYR A 24 -11.63 -23.98 -10.46
C TYR A 24 -11.34 -23.16 -11.71
N PHE A 25 -11.51 -21.85 -11.66
CA PHE A 25 -11.24 -20.99 -12.80
C PHE A 25 -9.75 -20.87 -13.12
N MET A 26 -8.86 -20.98 -12.12
CA MET A 26 -7.42 -21.08 -12.38
C MET A 26 -7.08 -22.33 -13.20
N GLU A 27 -7.67 -23.49 -12.89
CA GLU A 27 -7.43 -24.71 -13.69
C GLU A 27 -8.00 -24.54 -15.13
N LYS A 28 -9.14 -23.88 -15.31
CA LYS A 28 -9.69 -23.57 -16.65
C LYS A 28 -8.82 -22.60 -17.45
N ALA A 29 -8.35 -21.52 -16.81
CA ALA A 29 -7.44 -20.58 -17.46
C ALA A 29 -6.11 -21.27 -17.83
N LYS A 30 -5.63 -22.19 -17.00
CA LYS A 30 -4.39 -22.94 -17.22
C LYS A 30 -4.46 -23.81 -18.49
N GLU A 31 -5.60 -24.44 -18.77
CA GLU A 31 -5.81 -25.20 -20.01
C GLU A 31 -5.57 -24.30 -21.25
N TYR A 32 -6.15 -23.10 -21.25
CA TYR A 32 -5.95 -22.12 -22.33
C TYR A 32 -4.50 -21.63 -22.44
N VAL A 33 -3.86 -21.28 -21.29
CA VAL A 33 -2.48 -20.79 -21.28
C VAL A 33 -1.53 -21.85 -21.82
N ALA A 34 -1.75 -23.13 -21.48
CA ALA A 34 -0.96 -24.23 -22.00
C ALA A 34 -1.10 -24.39 -23.50
N GLU A 35 -2.36 -24.36 -24.01
CA GLU A 35 -2.64 -24.46 -25.45
C GLU A 35 -1.99 -23.32 -26.25
N MET A 36 -2.10 -22.09 -25.75
CA MET A 36 -1.50 -20.92 -26.41
C MET A 36 0.03 -20.93 -26.35
N SER A 37 0.62 -21.40 -25.25
CA SER A 37 2.07 -21.56 -25.10
C SER A 37 2.61 -22.59 -26.10
N GLU A 38 1.89 -23.68 -26.30
CA GLU A 38 2.23 -24.69 -27.31
C GLU A 38 2.16 -24.12 -28.74
N LYS A 39 1.08 -23.39 -29.08
CA LYS A 39 0.91 -22.74 -30.39
C LYS A 39 2.00 -21.73 -30.70
N LEU A 40 2.48 -20.99 -29.66
CA LEU A 40 3.52 -19.98 -29.81
C LEU A 40 4.95 -20.55 -29.69
N GLY A 41 5.11 -21.82 -29.25
CA GLY A 41 6.39 -22.45 -29.00
C GLY A 41 7.19 -21.84 -27.86
N ARG A 42 6.53 -21.09 -26.96
CA ARG A 42 7.12 -20.48 -25.76
C ARG A 42 6.09 -20.26 -24.67
N PRO A 43 6.49 -20.13 -23.39
CA PRO A 43 5.57 -19.72 -22.33
C PRO A 43 4.92 -18.36 -22.62
N LEU A 44 3.66 -18.20 -22.24
CA LEU A 44 3.03 -16.89 -22.16
C LEU A 44 3.61 -16.09 -20.98
N THR A 45 3.73 -14.79 -21.17
CA THR A 45 4.30 -13.88 -20.17
C THR A 45 3.29 -12.85 -19.69
N ALA A 46 3.42 -12.40 -18.41
CA ALA A 46 2.55 -11.39 -17.84
C ALA A 46 3.34 -10.30 -17.11
N CYS A 47 2.88 -9.06 -17.22
CA CYS A 47 3.41 -7.90 -16.53
C CYS A 47 2.31 -7.22 -15.70
N VAL A 48 2.53 -7.05 -14.41
CA VAL A 48 1.62 -6.31 -13.53
C VAL A 48 2.29 -5.02 -13.08
N THR A 49 1.77 -3.88 -13.55
CA THR A 49 2.26 -2.56 -13.17
C THR A 49 1.35 -1.94 -12.10
N THR A 50 1.94 -1.60 -10.95
CA THR A 50 1.22 -0.99 -9.82
C THR A 50 1.34 0.52 -9.82
N PHE A 51 0.21 1.20 -9.89
CA PHE A 51 0.11 2.65 -9.69
C PHE A 51 -0.60 2.91 -8.37
N GLY A 52 0.12 3.21 -7.30
CA GLY A 52 -0.59 3.54 -6.06
C GLY A 52 0.12 3.28 -4.75
N CYS A 53 -0.65 2.82 -3.76
CA CYS A 53 -0.21 2.59 -2.39
C CYS A 53 0.21 1.14 -2.15
N GLN A 54 0.67 0.85 -0.93
CA GLN A 54 1.10 -0.50 -0.53
C GLN A 54 -0.04 -1.53 -0.62
N MET A 55 -1.30 -1.14 -0.40
CA MET A 55 -2.42 -2.05 -0.62
C MET A 55 -2.58 -2.44 -2.09
N ASN A 56 -2.37 -1.49 -3.03
CA ASN A 56 -2.34 -1.84 -4.45
C ASN A 56 -1.17 -2.78 -4.76
N SER A 57 -0.01 -2.57 -4.13
CA SER A 57 1.13 -3.49 -4.29
C SER A 57 0.77 -4.90 -3.82
N ARG A 58 0.10 -5.02 -2.66
CA ARG A 58 -0.37 -6.32 -2.16
C ARG A 58 -1.44 -6.95 -3.06
N ASP A 59 -2.34 -6.14 -3.61
CA ASP A 59 -3.32 -6.59 -4.60
C ASP A 59 -2.61 -7.12 -5.86
N SER A 60 -1.54 -6.46 -6.32
CA SER A 60 -0.74 -6.90 -7.47
C SER A 60 0.01 -8.21 -7.22
N GLU A 61 0.54 -8.42 -6.00
CA GLU A 61 1.15 -9.70 -5.62
C GLU A 61 0.15 -10.86 -5.71
N LYS A 62 -1.13 -10.63 -5.37
CA LYS A 62 -2.19 -11.64 -5.56
C LYS A 62 -2.48 -11.89 -7.04
N LEU A 63 -2.53 -10.83 -7.86
CA LEU A 63 -2.73 -10.98 -9.30
C LEU A 63 -1.59 -11.77 -9.94
N LEU A 64 -0.33 -11.47 -9.59
CA LEU A 64 0.85 -12.21 -10.05
C LEU A 64 0.81 -13.67 -9.61
N GLY A 65 0.51 -13.96 -8.34
CA GLY A 65 0.41 -15.32 -7.85
C GLY A 65 -0.67 -16.15 -8.56
N ILE A 66 -1.81 -15.54 -8.94
CA ILE A 66 -2.82 -16.19 -9.76
C ILE A 66 -2.30 -16.44 -11.18
N LEU A 67 -1.63 -15.45 -11.80
CA LEU A 67 -1.07 -15.58 -13.15
C LEU A 67 0.00 -16.67 -13.23
N GLU A 68 0.91 -16.72 -12.27
CA GLU A 68 1.89 -17.79 -12.16
C GLU A 68 1.22 -19.15 -12.00
N LYS A 69 0.19 -19.25 -11.15
CA LYS A 69 -0.56 -20.48 -10.92
C LYS A 69 -1.24 -21.01 -12.19
N VAL A 70 -1.69 -20.13 -13.08
CA VAL A 70 -2.29 -20.52 -14.35
C VAL A 70 -1.26 -20.72 -15.49
N GLY A 71 0.04 -20.46 -15.22
CA GLY A 71 1.13 -20.81 -16.13
C GLY A 71 1.75 -19.64 -16.91
N TYR A 72 1.45 -18.38 -16.57
CA TYR A 72 2.21 -17.24 -17.09
C TYR A 72 3.57 -17.15 -16.40
N ALA A 73 4.62 -16.85 -17.16
CA ALA A 73 5.90 -16.42 -16.64
C ALA A 73 5.89 -14.90 -16.39
N GLU A 74 6.62 -14.41 -15.39
CA GLU A 74 6.75 -12.98 -15.14
C GLU A 74 7.58 -12.32 -16.24
N GLU A 75 7.14 -11.14 -16.69
CA GLU A 75 7.87 -10.24 -17.59
C GLU A 75 7.80 -8.82 -17.01
N THR A 76 8.92 -8.15 -16.94
CA THR A 76 9.00 -6.77 -16.41
C THR A 76 8.76 -5.71 -17.48
N ASP A 77 8.95 -6.06 -18.76
CA ASP A 77 8.73 -5.19 -19.90
C ASP A 77 7.28 -5.34 -20.41
N GLU A 78 6.45 -4.35 -20.11
CA GLU A 78 5.05 -4.36 -20.53
C GLU A 78 4.86 -4.40 -22.06
N GLU A 79 5.85 -3.96 -22.85
CA GLU A 79 5.76 -4.04 -24.32
C GLU A 79 5.90 -5.49 -24.81
N LYS A 80 6.70 -6.31 -24.13
CA LYS A 80 6.97 -7.69 -24.47
C LYS A 80 5.95 -8.66 -23.91
N ALA A 81 5.40 -8.36 -22.73
CA ALA A 81 4.44 -9.23 -22.06
C ALA A 81 3.23 -9.54 -22.93
N ASP A 82 2.75 -10.78 -22.91
CA ASP A 82 1.53 -11.22 -23.59
C ASP A 82 0.27 -10.75 -22.86
N PHE A 83 0.35 -10.60 -21.54
CA PHE A 83 -0.73 -10.05 -20.74
C PHE A 83 -0.21 -8.91 -19.84
N VAL A 84 -0.83 -7.74 -19.92
CA VAL A 84 -0.49 -6.57 -19.11
C VAL A 84 -1.65 -6.20 -18.21
N ILE A 85 -1.40 -6.06 -16.91
CA ILE A 85 -2.37 -5.58 -15.93
C ILE A 85 -1.88 -4.25 -15.34
N TYR A 86 -2.70 -3.20 -15.40
CA TYR A 86 -2.50 -1.98 -14.65
C TYR A 86 -3.39 -1.96 -13.41
N ASN A 87 -2.78 -2.09 -12.23
CA ASN A 87 -3.45 -1.90 -10.96
C ASN A 87 -3.34 -0.42 -10.56
N THR A 88 -4.47 0.28 -10.64
CA THR A 88 -4.55 1.73 -10.71
C THR A 88 -4.98 2.36 -9.38
N CYS A 89 -4.61 3.63 -9.19
CA CYS A 89 -4.92 4.42 -8.00
C CYS A 89 -5.66 5.69 -8.38
N THR A 90 -6.59 6.14 -7.54
CA THR A 90 -7.29 7.43 -7.72
C THR A 90 -6.87 8.49 -6.70
N VAL A 91 -6.04 8.13 -5.73
CA VAL A 91 -5.58 9.07 -4.70
C VAL A 91 -4.57 10.08 -5.24
N ARG A 92 -3.81 9.72 -6.28
CA ARG A 92 -2.77 10.56 -6.89
C ARG A 92 -3.13 10.89 -8.34
N GLU A 93 -3.42 12.17 -8.64
CA GLU A 93 -3.81 12.62 -9.98
C GLU A 93 -2.78 12.29 -11.07
N ASN A 94 -1.49 12.46 -10.78
CA ASN A 94 -0.41 12.09 -11.69
C ASN A 94 -0.40 10.60 -12.05
N ALA A 95 -0.99 9.73 -11.23
CA ALA A 95 -1.11 8.31 -11.56
C ALA A 95 -2.08 8.10 -12.73
N ASN A 96 -3.21 8.80 -12.74
CA ASN A 96 -4.22 8.70 -13.78
C ASN A 96 -3.68 9.12 -15.16
N LEU A 97 -2.95 10.24 -15.21
CA LEU A 97 -2.34 10.73 -16.46
C LEU A 97 -1.32 9.75 -17.02
N ARG A 98 -0.49 9.15 -16.15
CA ARG A 98 0.48 8.12 -16.57
C ARG A 98 -0.21 6.88 -17.14
N VAL A 99 -1.31 6.43 -16.52
CA VAL A 99 -2.08 5.27 -17.01
C VAL A 99 -2.58 5.52 -18.43
N TYR A 100 -3.20 6.68 -18.72
CA TYR A 100 -3.69 6.99 -20.07
C TYR A 100 -2.58 7.08 -21.12
N GLY A 101 -1.43 7.67 -20.79
CA GLY A 101 -0.28 7.76 -21.71
C GLY A 101 0.24 6.36 -22.09
N ARG A 102 0.46 5.49 -21.08
CA ARG A 102 0.95 4.13 -21.31
C ARG A 102 -0.09 3.24 -22.03
N LEU A 103 -1.40 3.42 -21.74
CA LEU A 103 -2.47 2.73 -22.47
C LEU A 103 -2.45 3.07 -23.96
N GLY A 104 -2.21 4.31 -24.35
CA GLY A 104 -2.10 4.70 -25.76
C GLY A 104 -1.00 3.94 -26.48
N GLN A 105 0.17 3.75 -25.82
CA GLN A 105 1.28 2.97 -26.32
C GLN A 105 0.92 1.48 -26.46
N LEU A 106 0.36 0.86 -25.41
CA LEU A 106 -0.08 -0.53 -25.42
C LEU A 106 -1.13 -0.79 -26.51
N GLY A 107 -2.06 0.15 -26.75
CA GLY A 107 -3.03 0.04 -27.83
C GLY A 107 -2.39 0.00 -29.22
N SER A 108 -1.28 0.72 -29.42
CA SER A 108 -0.50 0.68 -30.66
C SER A 108 0.23 -0.65 -30.83
N ILE A 109 0.74 -1.22 -29.75
CA ILE A 109 1.41 -2.54 -29.73
C ILE A 109 0.40 -3.65 -30.01
N LYS A 110 -0.77 -3.61 -29.34
CA LYS A 110 -1.84 -4.60 -29.51
C LYS A 110 -2.36 -4.68 -30.94
N LYS A 111 -2.39 -3.57 -31.69
CA LYS A 111 -2.75 -3.59 -33.12
C LYS A 111 -1.80 -4.46 -33.95
N LYS A 112 -0.53 -4.56 -33.53
CA LYS A 112 0.50 -5.38 -34.20
C LYS A 112 0.53 -6.81 -33.64
N ASN A 113 0.13 -6.97 -32.37
CA ASN A 113 0.03 -8.25 -31.68
C ASN A 113 -1.40 -8.43 -31.08
N PRO A 114 -2.38 -8.91 -31.89
CA PRO A 114 -3.77 -9.04 -31.45
C PRO A 114 -3.99 -9.99 -30.28
N HIS A 115 -3.05 -10.94 -30.03
CA HIS A 115 -3.13 -11.87 -28.90
C HIS A 115 -2.77 -11.25 -27.57
N LYS A 116 -2.15 -10.06 -27.57
CA LYS A 116 -1.82 -9.35 -26.33
C LYS A 116 -3.09 -8.97 -25.58
N MET A 117 -3.18 -9.37 -24.33
CA MET A 117 -4.28 -9.00 -23.41
C MET A 117 -3.91 -7.81 -22.55
N ILE A 118 -4.88 -6.95 -22.27
CA ILE A 118 -4.72 -5.75 -21.43
C ILE A 118 -5.86 -5.69 -20.44
N ALA A 119 -5.52 -5.61 -19.13
CA ALA A 119 -6.49 -5.45 -18.07
C ALA A 119 -6.23 -4.19 -17.23
N LEU A 120 -7.30 -3.61 -16.73
CA LEU A 120 -7.27 -2.49 -15.78
C LEU A 120 -8.02 -2.86 -14.52
N CYS A 121 -7.41 -2.60 -13.36
CA CYS A 121 -8.07 -2.79 -12.07
C CYS A 121 -7.68 -1.71 -11.06
N GLY A 122 -8.17 -1.84 -9.84
CA GLY A 122 -7.83 -0.97 -8.73
C GLY A 122 -8.80 0.19 -8.52
N CYS A 123 -8.39 1.15 -7.67
CA CYS A 123 -9.27 2.22 -7.17
C CYS A 123 -9.83 3.12 -8.28
N MET A 124 -9.06 3.40 -9.32
CA MET A 124 -9.48 4.24 -10.45
C MET A 124 -10.66 3.63 -11.21
N MET A 125 -10.81 2.32 -11.21
CA MET A 125 -11.92 1.62 -11.87
C MET A 125 -13.23 1.73 -11.10
N GLN A 126 -13.22 2.27 -9.89
CA GLN A 126 -14.43 2.56 -9.11
C GLN A 126 -15.06 3.91 -9.48
N GLU A 127 -14.40 4.73 -10.32
CA GLU A 127 -14.91 6.01 -10.79
C GLU A 127 -15.73 5.84 -12.09
N PRO A 128 -17.06 6.08 -12.07
CA PRO A 128 -17.91 5.84 -13.24
C PRO A 128 -17.48 6.61 -14.50
N GLU A 129 -17.03 7.87 -14.34
CA GLU A 129 -16.57 8.71 -15.44
C GLU A 129 -15.34 8.14 -16.14
N VAL A 130 -14.42 7.57 -15.37
CA VAL A 130 -13.22 6.90 -15.89
C VAL A 130 -13.62 5.67 -16.71
N VAL A 131 -14.51 4.83 -16.17
CA VAL A 131 -14.98 3.61 -16.85
C VAL A 131 -15.69 3.96 -18.17
N GLU A 132 -16.54 4.98 -18.17
CA GLU A 132 -17.22 5.45 -19.39
C GLU A 132 -16.22 5.99 -20.44
N LYS A 133 -15.18 6.70 -20.01
CA LYS A 133 -14.09 7.13 -20.90
C LYS A 133 -13.34 5.95 -21.50
N LEU A 134 -13.04 4.92 -20.67
CA LEU A 134 -12.36 3.70 -21.14
C LEU A 134 -13.22 2.95 -22.18
N LYS A 135 -14.49 2.75 -21.91
CA LYS A 135 -15.44 2.13 -22.86
C LYS A 135 -15.50 2.83 -24.21
N LYS A 136 -15.44 4.16 -24.22
CA LYS A 136 -15.52 4.96 -25.45
C LYS A 136 -14.21 5.01 -26.23
N SER A 137 -13.10 5.22 -25.53
CA SER A 137 -11.81 5.60 -26.14
C SER A 137 -10.75 4.50 -26.15
N TYR A 138 -10.91 3.44 -25.34
CA TYR A 138 -9.90 2.38 -25.15
C TYR A 138 -10.49 0.99 -25.32
N ARG A 139 -11.24 0.78 -26.40
CA ARG A 139 -11.96 -0.48 -26.72
C ARG A 139 -11.05 -1.70 -26.91
N PHE A 140 -9.75 -1.50 -26.96
CA PHE A 140 -8.75 -2.55 -27.05
C PHE A 140 -8.40 -3.18 -25.69
N VAL A 141 -8.90 -2.64 -24.59
CA VAL A 141 -8.77 -3.24 -23.24
C VAL A 141 -9.70 -4.43 -23.13
N ASP A 142 -9.19 -5.58 -22.67
CA ASP A 142 -9.94 -6.84 -22.62
C ASP A 142 -10.72 -7.02 -21.33
N LEU A 143 -10.17 -6.50 -20.20
CA LEU A 143 -10.74 -6.71 -18.88
C LEU A 143 -10.65 -5.43 -18.02
N ILE A 144 -11.79 -5.05 -17.39
CA ILE A 144 -11.86 -3.94 -16.42
C ILE A 144 -12.61 -4.43 -15.19
N PHE A 145 -11.98 -4.34 -14.01
CA PHE A 145 -12.59 -4.75 -12.74
C PHE A 145 -12.19 -3.87 -11.56
N GLY A 146 -13.03 -3.84 -10.54
CA GLY A 146 -12.88 -2.97 -9.39
C GLY A 146 -12.05 -3.56 -8.24
N THR A 147 -11.89 -2.78 -7.17
CA THR A 147 -11.21 -3.20 -5.94
C THR A 147 -12.03 -4.20 -5.12
N HIS A 148 -13.35 -4.15 -5.22
CA HIS A 148 -14.25 -4.97 -4.42
C HIS A 148 -14.33 -6.42 -4.88
N ASN A 149 -13.99 -6.69 -6.12
CA ASN A 149 -14.04 -8.01 -6.73
C ASN A 149 -12.68 -8.49 -7.29
N ILE A 150 -11.58 -7.92 -6.81
CA ILE A 150 -10.23 -8.30 -7.23
C ILE A 150 -9.93 -9.79 -6.96
N TYR A 151 -10.52 -10.38 -5.93
CA TYR A 151 -10.40 -11.79 -5.62
C TYR A 151 -10.99 -12.71 -6.71
N LYS A 152 -11.92 -12.21 -7.53
CA LYS A 152 -12.54 -12.92 -8.65
C LYS A 152 -11.66 -12.97 -9.92
N PHE A 153 -10.43 -12.53 -9.83
CA PHE A 153 -9.59 -12.34 -11.00
C PHE A 153 -9.46 -13.60 -11.87
N ALA A 154 -9.36 -14.80 -11.29
CA ALA A 154 -9.30 -16.04 -12.08
C ALA A 154 -10.59 -16.30 -12.89
N GLU A 155 -11.75 -16.06 -12.30
CA GLU A 155 -13.05 -16.15 -13.00
C GLU A 155 -13.14 -15.10 -14.10
N LEU A 156 -12.73 -13.86 -13.83
CA LEU A 156 -12.76 -12.76 -14.80
C LEU A 156 -11.76 -12.97 -15.94
N LEU A 157 -10.57 -13.48 -15.64
CA LEU A 157 -9.58 -13.87 -16.64
C LEU A 157 -10.14 -14.92 -17.60
N THR A 158 -10.76 -15.98 -17.06
CA THR A 158 -11.39 -17.03 -17.87
C THR A 158 -12.49 -16.44 -18.76
N SER A 159 -13.31 -15.55 -18.21
CA SER A 159 -14.36 -14.86 -18.98
C SER A 159 -13.78 -13.97 -20.09
N ALA A 160 -12.67 -13.26 -19.82
CA ALA A 160 -12.02 -12.41 -20.80
C ALA A 160 -11.38 -13.23 -21.95
N ILE A 161 -10.78 -14.38 -21.62
CA ILE A 161 -10.23 -15.32 -22.61
C ILE A 161 -11.31 -15.85 -23.57
N GLN A 162 -12.51 -16.08 -23.06
CA GLN A 162 -13.64 -16.65 -23.83
C GLN A 162 -14.49 -15.61 -24.57
N SER A 163 -14.16 -14.31 -24.39
CA SER A 163 -14.96 -13.20 -24.91
C SER A 163 -14.22 -12.43 -26.02
N ASP A 164 -14.92 -12.13 -27.09
CA ASP A 164 -14.43 -11.21 -28.14
C ASP A 164 -14.69 -9.74 -27.81
N ARG A 165 -15.19 -9.45 -26.61
CA ARG A 165 -15.51 -8.09 -26.15
C ARG A 165 -14.88 -7.81 -24.80
N THR A 166 -14.64 -6.53 -24.48
CA THR A 166 -14.21 -6.09 -23.16
C THR A 166 -15.13 -6.65 -22.07
N VAL A 167 -14.58 -7.41 -21.14
CA VAL A 167 -15.28 -7.84 -19.91
C VAL A 167 -15.16 -6.74 -18.87
N ILE A 168 -16.29 -6.29 -18.33
CA ILE A 168 -16.34 -5.25 -17.31
C ILE A 168 -17.14 -5.77 -16.13
N ASP A 169 -16.49 -5.94 -14.99
CA ASP A 169 -17.12 -6.35 -13.73
C ASP A 169 -16.63 -5.45 -12.57
N ILE A 170 -17.43 -4.47 -12.20
CA ILE A 170 -17.10 -3.50 -11.17
C ILE A 170 -18.21 -3.49 -10.12
N TRP A 171 -17.88 -3.97 -8.94
CA TRP A 171 -18.79 -3.99 -7.81
C TRP A 171 -18.72 -2.67 -7.05
N LYS A 172 -19.89 -2.17 -6.64
CA LYS A 172 -19.99 -0.93 -5.84
C LYS A 172 -19.59 -1.14 -4.40
N ASP A 173 -19.82 -2.33 -3.88
CA ASP A 173 -19.52 -2.73 -2.51
C ASP A 173 -19.37 -4.24 -2.39
N THR A 174 -18.78 -4.71 -1.30
CA THR A 174 -18.72 -6.13 -0.92
C THR A 174 -18.49 -6.24 0.59
N ASP A 175 -19.09 -7.23 1.21
CA ASP A 175 -18.81 -7.69 2.56
C ASP A 175 -17.78 -8.83 2.60
N LYS A 176 -17.47 -9.42 1.44
CA LYS A 176 -16.61 -10.60 1.33
C LYS A 176 -15.13 -10.26 1.48
N ILE A 177 -14.45 -11.09 2.25
CA ILE A 177 -12.99 -11.20 2.32
C ILE A 177 -12.64 -12.64 1.95
N VAL A 178 -11.86 -12.84 0.89
CA VAL A 178 -11.47 -14.17 0.43
C VAL A 178 -10.03 -14.43 0.81
N GLU A 179 -9.84 -15.49 1.59
CA GLU A 179 -8.56 -15.95 2.10
C GLU A 179 -7.94 -17.03 1.20
N ASP A 180 -6.67 -17.33 1.46
CA ASP A 180 -5.96 -18.47 0.86
C ASP A 180 -5.84 -18.45 -0.68
N LEU A 181 -5.86 -17.26 -1.30
CA LEU A 181 -5.52 -17.11 -2.73
C LEU A 181 -3.99 -17.10 -2.93
N PRO A 182 -3.49 -17.53 -4.10
CA PRO A 182 -2.07 -17.47 -4.42
C PRO A 182 -1.53 -16.04 -4.35
N VAL A 183 -0.27 -15.91 -3.94
CA VAL A 183 0.43 -14.62 -3.84
C VAL A 183 1.87 -14.82 -4.27
N GLU A 184 2.33 -14.01 -5.22
CA GLU A 184 3.75 -13.91 -5.57
C GLU A 184 4.35 -12.67 -4.90
N ARG A 185 5.28 -12.89 -3.97
CA ARG A 185 5.87 -11.83 -3.17
C ARG A 185 7.07 -11.19 -3.85
N LYS A 186 7.13 -9.88 -3.80
CA LYS A 186 8.29 -9.12 -4.31
C LYS A 186 9.58 -9.45 -3.55
N TYR A 187 9.50 -9.70 -2.25
CA TYR A 187 10.65 -9.98 -1.39
C TYR A 187 10.44 -11.29 -0.62
N PRO A 188 11.45 -12.19 -0.57
CA PRO A 188 11.33 -13.44 0.17
C PRO A 188 11.32 -13.24 1.70
N PHE A 189 11.97 -12.18 2.20
CA PHE A 189 12.19 -11.92 3.63
C PHE A 189 11.23 -10.93 4.28
N LYS A 190 10.41 -10.21 3.50
CA LYS A 190 9.39 -9.29 4.02
C LYS A 190 8.10 -9.35 3.22
N SER A 191 6.95 -9.10 3.88
CA SER A 191 5.65 -9.17 3.23
C SER A 191 4.66 -8.15 3.79
N GLY A 192 3.79 -7.61 2.91
CA GLY A 192 2.59 -6.91 3.32
C GLY A 192 1.49 -7.89 3.73
N VAL A 193 0.76 -7.58 4.80
CA VAL A 193 -0.40 -8.36 5.25
C VAL A 193 -1.57 -7.42 5.43
N ASN A 194 -2.59 -7.54 4.57
CA ASN A 194 -3.81 -6.79 4.76
C ASN A 194 -4.52 -7.30 6.01
N ILE A 195 -4.81 -6.43 6.98
CA ILE A 195 -5.56 -6.79 8.18
C ILE A 195 -7.02 -6.30 8.11
N MET A 196 -7.26 -5.29 7.29
CA MET A 196 -8.58 -4.72 7.07
C MET A 196 -8.67 -4.00 5.73
N PHE A 197 -9.89 -3.73 5.28
CA PHE A 197 -10.23 -3.02 4.06
C PHE A 197 -11.24 -1.91 4.34
N GLY A 198 -11.22 -0.84 3.52
CA GLY A 198 -12.17 0.26 3.63
C GLY A 198 -11.92 1.23 4.78
N CYS A 199 -12.72 2.29 4.87
CA CYS A 199 -12.58 3.32 5.91
C CYS A 199 -13.92 4.00 6.20
N ASN A 200 -14.25 4.17 7.49
CA ASN A 200 -15.48 4.82 7.95
C ASN A 200 -15.30 6.28 8.37
N ASN A 201 -14.10 6.86 8.20
CA ASN A 201 -13.84 8.22 8.67
C ASN A 201 -14.49 9.31 7.80
N PHE A 202 -14.71 9.06 6.51
CA PHE A 202 -15.34 10.03 5.59
C PHE A 202 -14.76 11.45 5.69
N CYS A 203 -13.43 11.54 5.78
CA CYS A 203 -12.75 12.84 5.70
C CYS A 203 -13.20 13.55 4.42
N SER A 204 -13.52 14.85 4.49
CA SER A 204 -14.20 15.56 3.42
C SER A 204 -13.43 15.63 2.09
N TYR A 205 -12.12 15.46 2.12
CA TYR A 205 -11.24 15.44 0.93
C TYR A 205 -10.97 14.03 0.38
N CYS A 206 -11.37 12.96 1.12
CA CYS A 206 -10.86 11.61 0.89
C CYS A 206 -11.83 10.77 0.05
N ILE A 207 -11.31 10.22 -1.05
CA ILE A 207 -12.07 9.33 -1.95
C ILE A 207 -12.10 7.87 -1.45
N VAL A 208 -11.27 7.49 -0.50
CA VAL A 208 -11.10 6.08 -0.07
C VAL A 208 -12.40 5.39 0.33
N PRO A 209 -13.31 5.97 1.14
CA PRO A 209 -14.57 5.31 1.48
C PRO A 209 -15.45 4.96 0.26
N TYR A 210 -15.32 5.73 -0.82
CA TYR A 210 -16.12 5.57 -2.04
C TYR A 210 -15.53 4.51 -3.00
N VAL A 211 -14.22 4.26 -2.91
CA VAL A 211 -13.51 3.33 -3.82
C VAL A 211 -13.02 2.05 -3.14
N ARG A 212 -12.96 2.02 -1.81
CA ARG A 212 -12.59 0.84 -1.01
C ARG A 212 -13.71 0.36 -0.07
N GLY A 213 -14.81 1.11 0.00
CA GLY A 213 -15.99 0.77 0.79
C GLY A 213 -15.84 1.00 2.29
N ARG A 214 -16.77 0.45 3.05
CA ARG A 214 -16.79 0.48 4.52
C ARG A 214 -15.69 -0.40 5.11
N GLU A 215 -15.35 -0.13 6.39
CA GLU A 215 -14.38 -0.93 7.13
C GLU A 215 -14.82 -2.39 7.25
N ARG A 216 -13.91 -3.30 6.92
CA ARG A 216 -14.05 -4.74 7.06
C ARG A 216 -12.73 -5.29 7.56
N SER A 217 -12.73 -5.78 8.81
CA SER A 217 -11.57 -6.43 9.42
C SER A 217 -11.52 -7.90 9.03
N ARG A 218 -10.31 -8.41 8.80
CA ARG A 218 -10.08 -9.85 8.65
C ARG A 218 -10.09 -10.53 10.00
N GLU A 219 -10.48 -11.79 10.02
CA GLU A 219 -10.46 -12.61 11.22
C GLU A 219 -9.03 -12.74 11.78
N PRO A 220 -8.82 -12.54 13.11
CA PRO A 220 -7.49 -12.60 13.72
C PRO A 220 -6.78 -13.92 13.44
N LYS A 221 -7.50 -15.04 13.52
CA LYS A 221 -6.95 -16.37 13.25
C LYS A 221 -6.45 -16.53 11.81
N ALA A 222 -7.09 -15.87 10.84
CA ALA A 222 -6.66 -15.90 9.44
C ALA A 222 -5.37 -15.10 9.24
N ILE A 223 -5.27 -13.92 9.87
CA ILE A 223 -4.08 -13.08 9.85
C ILE A 223 -2.89 -13.80 10.48
N ILE A 224 -3.06 -14.37 11.66
CA ILE A 224 -2.01 -15.11 12.40
C ILE A 224 -1.51 -16.28 11.55
N ARG A 225 -2.40 -17.12 11.03
CA ARG A 225 -2.04 -18.24 10.15
C ARG A 225 -1.29 -17.80 8.89
N GLU A 226 -1.67 -16.66 8.29
CA GLU A 226 -0.94 -16.11 7.14
C GLU A 226 0.48 -15.73 7.55
N ILE A 227 0.66 -15.02 8.68
CA ILE A 227 1.98 -14.60 9.17
C ILE A 227 2.84 -15.81 9.55
N GLU A 228 2.29 -16.82 10.23
CA GLU A 228 3.00 -18.05 10.55
C GLU A 228 3.53 -18.77 9.28
N ARG A 229 2.70 -18.85 8.23
CA ARG A 229 3.12 -19.40 6.93
C ARG A 229 4.23 -18.57 6.27
N LEU A 230 4.12 -17.23 6.34
CA LEU A 230 5.13 -16.32 5.81
C LEU A 230 6.47 -16.50 6.54
N VAL A 231 6.45 -16.62 7.87
CA VAL A 231 7.65 -16.85 8.67
C VAL A 231 8.26 -18.22 8.39
N ALA A 232 7.44 -19.27 8.28
CA ALA A 232 7.90 -20.61 7.89
C ALA A 232 8.55 -20.61 6.48
N ASP A 233 8.22 -19.65 5.64
CA ASP A 233 8.78 -19.43 4.29
C ASP A 233 9.90 -18.36 4.27
N GLY A 234 10.46 -18.00 5.43
CA GLY A 234 11.64 -17.14 5.57
C GLY A 234 11.35 -15.64 5.73
N VAL A 235 10.12 -15.22 5.91
CA VAL A 235 9.79 -13.81 6.17
C VAL A 235 10.15 -13.43 7.60
N VAL A 236 10.95 -12.38 7.77
CA VAL A 236 11.38 -11.85 9.08
C VAL A 236 10.68 -10.52 9.43
N GLU A 237 10.14 -9.81 8.45
CA GLU A 237 9.42 -8.55 8.66
C GLU A 237 8.04 -8.58 7.99
N VAL A 238 6.97 -8.20 8.73
CA VAL A 238 5.64 -7.98 8.16
C VAL A 238 5.23 -6.52 8.28
N MET A 239 4.53 -6.03 7.22
CA MET A 239 3.87 -4.74 7.20
C MET A 239 2.36 -4.95 7.24
N LEU A 240 1.72 -4.60 8.36
CA LEU A 240 0.27 -4.67 8.51
C LEU A 240 -0.40 -3.52 7.77
N LEU A 241 -1.30 -3.83 6.86
CA LEU A 241 -1.91 -2.89 5.93
C LEU A 241 -3.40 -2.73 6.16
N GLY A 242 -3.86 -1.49 6.06
CA GLY A 242 -5.27 -1.10 6.11
C GLY A 242 -5.41 0.38 5.77
N GLN A 243 -6.64 0.90 5.63
CA GLN A 243 -6.87 2.33 5.43
C GLN A 243 -6.89 3.11 6.75
N ASN A 244 -7.12 2.43 7.86
CA ASN A 244 -7.03 2.93 9.24
C ASN A 244 -6.82 1.73 10.18
N VAL A 245 -5.58 1.28 10.31
CA VAL A 245 -5.28 0.06 11.10
C VAL A 245 -5.70 0.16 12.56
N ASN A 246 -5.76 1.37 13.11
CA ASN A 246 -6.14 1.61 14.51
C ASN A 246 -7.62 1.29 14.79
N SER A 247 -8.47 1.26 13.75
CA SER A 247 -9.88 0.87 13.88
C SER A 247 -10.13 -0.62 13.70
N TYR A 248 -9.07 -1.42 13.50
CA TYR A 248 -9.19 -2.86 13.34
C TYR A 248 -10.04 -3.51 14.43
N GLY A 249 -10.84 -4.47 14.01
CA GLY A 249 -11.62 -5.36 14.87
C GLY A 249 -12.96 -4.82 15.36
N LYS A 250 -13.27 -3.53 15.13
CA LYS A 250 -14.55 -2.93 15.56
C LYS A 250 -15.78 -3.58 14.95
N ASN A 251 -15.64 -4.23 13.82
CA ASN A 251 -16.73 -4.88 13.05
C ASN A 251 -16.63 -6.41 13.04
N LEU A 252 -15.78 -7.01 13.87
CA LEU A 252 -15.73 -8.45 14.08
C LEU A 252 -16.88 -8.89 15.01
N GLU A 253 -17.35 -10.13 14.85
CA GLU A 253 -18.34 -10.73 15.75
C GLU A 253 -17.82 -10.81 17.19
N GLU A 254 -16.56 -11.22 17.35
CA GLU A 254 -15.82 -11.14 18.61
C GLU A 254 -14.85 -9.95 18.51
N PRO A 255 -15.17 -8.79 19.12
CA PRO A 255 -14.33 -7.60 19.01
C PRO A 255 -12.91 -7.85 19.55
N MET A 256 -11.92 -7.41 18.77
CA MET A 256 -10.50 -7.45 19.14
C MET A 256 -9.87 -6.10 18.77
N THR A 257 -9.14 -5.47 19.69
CA THR A 257 -8.44 -4.23 19.38
C THR A 257 -7.21 -4.48 18.50
N PHE A 258 -6.74 -3.44 17.78
CA PHE A 258 -5.49 -3.53 17.03
C PHE A 258 -4.29 -3.83 17.96
N ALA A 259 -4.30 -3.27 19.17
CA ALA A 259 -3.28 -3.55 20.18
C ALA A 259 -3.24 -5.03 20.57
N GLN A 260 -4.40 -5.65 20.79
CA GLN A 260 -4.50 -7.09 21.09
C GLN A 260 -4.04 -7.95 19.90
N LEU A 261 -4.39 -7.58 18.66
CA LEU A 261 -3.87 -8.28 17.48
C LEU A 261 -2.34 -8.23 17.42
N LEU A 262 -1.73 -7.06 17.68
CA LEU A 262 -0.28 -6.91 17.72
C LEU A 262 0.37 -7.81 18.79
N GLN A 263 -0.24 -7.93 19.98
CA GLN A 263 0.23 -8.82 21.04
C GLN A 263 0.20 -10.29 20.61
N GLU A 264 -0.81 -10.72 19.86
CA GLU A 264 -0.84 -12.09 19.34
C GLU A 264 0.20 -12.32 18.24
N ILE A 265 0.39 -11.36 17.33
CA ILE A 265 1.41 -11.43 16.27
C ILE A 265 2.82 -11.45 16.87
N GLU A 266 3.07 -10.73 17.97
CA GLU A 266 4.37 -10.68 18.62
C GLU A 266 4.83 -12.04 19.16
N LYS A 267 3.90 -12.95 19.46
CA LYS A 267 4.20 -14.31 19.93
C LYS A 267 4.76 -15.23 18.84
N ILE A 268 4.64 -14.86 17.56
CA ILE A 268 5.08 -15.71 16.44
C ILE A 268 6.62 -15.79 16.46
N GLU A 269 7.15 -16.98 16.69
CA GLU A 269 8.60 -17.24 16.68
C GLU A 269 9.16 -17.09 15.25
N GLY A 270 10.37 -16.53 15.12
CA GLY A 270 11.02 -16.27 13.83
C GLY A 270 10.57 -14.96 13.14
N LEU A 271 9.47 -14.34 13.58
CA LEU A 271 9.14 -12.98 13.18
C LEU A 271 9.99 -12.00 14.00
N GLU A 272 10.78 -11.16 13.33
CA GLU A 272 11.70 -10.22 13.97
C GLU A 272 11.14 -8.79 14.01
N ARG A 273 10.37 -8.39 12.98
CA ARG A 273 9.85 -7.02 12.85
C ARG A 273 8.39 -6.96 12.45
N ILE A 274 7.66 -6.08 13.12
CA ILE A 274 6.26 -5.75 12.83
C ILE A 274 6.19 -4.26 12.50
N ARG A 275 5.74 -3.92 11.29
CA ARG A 275 5.42 -2.56 10.88
C ARG A 275 3.93 -2.43 10.64
N PHE A 276 3.42 -1.24 10.77
CA PHE A 276 2.08 -0.90 10.32
C PHE A 276 2.03 0.53 9.79
N MET A 277 1.09 0.80 8.90
CA MET A 277 0.91 2.09 8.26
C MET A 277 -0.55 2.55 8.36
N THR A 278 -0.74 3.85 8.17
CA THR A 278 -2.08 4.44 8.02
C THR A 278 -2.87 4.46 9.34
N SER A 279 -2.25 5.08 10.36
CA SER A 279 -2.93 5.40 11.63
C SER A 279 -3.80 6.64 11.50
N HIS A 280 -4.90 6.68 12.24
CA HIS A 280 -5.71 7.87 12.38
C HIS A 280 -5.63 8.37 13.84
N PRO A 281 -5.29 9.64 14.10
CA PRO A 281 -5.09 10.16 15.46
C PRO A 281 -6.26 9.91 16.40
N LYS A 282 -7.50 10.01 15.90
CA LYS A 282 -8.73 9.74 16.66
C LYS A 282 -8.81 8.32 17.22
N ASP A 283 -8.25 7.34 16.52
CA ASP A 283 -8.39 5.92 16.84
C ASP A 283 -7.13 5.33 17.49
N LEU A 284 -6.10 6.14 17.72
CA LEU A 284 -4.88 5.70 18.39
C LEU A 284 -5.09 5.67 19.90
N SER A 285 -5.22 4.46 20.45
CA SER A 285 -5.55 4.22 21.85
C SER A 285 -4.32 4.23 22.78
N ASP A 286 -4.57 4.44 24.06
CA ASP A 286 -3.55 4.32 25.11
C ASP A 286 -2.99 2.89 25.20
N GLU A 287 -3.86 1.88 25.00
CA GLU A 287 -3.47 0.47 24.93
C GLU A 287 -2.45 0.23 23.82
N LEU A 288 -2.67 0.82 22.64
CA LEU A 288 -1.72 0.71 21.52
C LEU A 288 -0.36 1.34 21.86
N ILE A 289 -0.36 2.53 22.48
CA ILE A 289 0.88 3.20 22.92
C ILE A 289 1.63 2.32 23.92
N GLU A 290 0.92 1.72 24.87
CA GLU A 290 1.51 0.81 25.86
C GLU A 290 2.12 -0.44 25.19
N VAL A 291 1.41 -1.07 24.27
CA VAL A 291 1.92 -2.24 23.50
C VAL A 291 3.18 -1.85 22.72
N MET A 292 3.15 -0.72 22.00
CA MET A 292 4.33 -0.22 21.26
C MET A 292 5.53 0.03 22.18
N SER A 293 5.31 0.54 23.40
CA SER A 293 6.39 0.84 24.35
C SER A 293 7.07 -0.40 24.92
N LYS A 294 6.35 -1.52 25.01
CA LYS A 294 6.82 -2.80 25.58
C LYS A 294 7.34 -3.77 24.55
N SER A 295 6.91 -3.63 23.30
CA SER A 295 7.23 -4.56 22.22
C SER A 295 8.71 -4.50 21.83
N LYS A 296 9.27 -5.68 21.53
CA LYS A 296 10.62 -5.82 20.98
C LYS A 296 10.62 -5.95 19.46
N LYS A 297 9.46 -6.31 18.85
CA LYS A 297 9.31 -6.55 17.41
C LYS A 297 8.66 -5.39 16.67
N ILE A 298 7.79 -4.62 17.33
CA ILE A 298 7.15 -3.45 16.70
C ILE A 298 8.22 -2.41 16.40
N CYS A 299 8.35 -2.08 15.13
CA CYS A 299 9.30 -1.09 14.65
C CYS A 299 8.99 0.29 15.22
N LYS A 300 10.03 1.03 15.57
CA LYS A 300 9.93 2.36 16.18
C LYS A 300 9.63 3.45 15.14
N HIS A 301 8.58 3.24 14.39
CA HIS A 301 8.08 4.16 13.38
C HIS A 301 6.56 4.21 13.43
N LEU A 302 6.01 5.41 13.51
CA LEU A 302 4.56 5.63 13.49
C LEU A 302 4.22 6.72 12.48
N HIS A 303 3.44 6.35 11.47
CA HIS A 303 2.85 7.30 10.53
C HIS A 303 1.52 7.81 11.08
N LEU A 304 1.46 9.07 11.50
CA LEU A 304 0.32 9.70 12.18
C LEU A 304 -0.13 10.96 11.42
N PRO A 305 -0.92 10.83 10.33
CA PRO A 305 -1.33 11.95 9.49
C PRO A 305 -2.14 13.02 10.23
N VAL A 306 -1.56 14.21 10.42
CA VAL A 306 -2.26 15.37 11.01
C VAL A 306 -3.18 16.05 10.01
N GLN A 307 -2.80 16.09 8.74
CA GLN A 307 -3.45 16.71 7.59
C GLN A 307 -3.46 18.23 7.61
N SER A 308 -3.75 18.88 8.74
CA SER A 308 -3.67 20.33 8.96
C SER A 308 -3.33 20.62 10.43
N GLY A 309 -2.68 21.75 10.69
CA GLY A 309 -2.42 22.23 12.05
C GLY A 309 -3.53 23.11 12.61
N SER A 310 -4.49 23.55 11.79
CA SER A 310 -5.60 24.40 12.24
C SER A 310 -6.80 23.57 12.68
N SER A 311 -7.25 23.78 13.92
CA SER A 311 -8.46 23.14 14.46
C SER A 311 -9.71 23.46 13.61
N ARG A 312 -9.78 24.65 13.01
CA ARG A 312 -10.85 25.06 12.10
C ARG A 312 -10.84 24.23 10.81
N ILE A 313 -9.68 24.08 10.19
CA ILE A 313 -9.52 23.28 8.97
C ILE A 313 -9.72 21.78 9.25
N LEU A 314 -9.20 21.28 10.36
CA LEU A 314 -9.45 19.87 10.77
C LEU A 314 -10.93 19.57 10.91
N LYS A 315 -11.72 20.49 11.45
CA LYS A 315 -13.19 20.37 11.52
C LYS A 315 -13.83 20.34 10.13
N LEU A 316 -13.40 21.20 9.20
CA LEU A 316 -13.88 21.19 7.80
C LEU A 316 -13.45 19.91 7.07
N MET A 317 -12.29 19.36 7.39
CA MET A 317 -11.79 18.08 6.90
C MET A 317 -12.50 16.86 7.51
N ASN A 318 -13.41 17.03 8.48
CA ASN A 318 -14.09 15.96 9.22
C ASN A 318 -13.12 15.04 9.99
N ARG A 319 -12.09 15.63 10.66
CA ARG A 319 -11.03 14.83 11.30
C ARG A 319 -11.35 14.40 12.74
N HIS A 320 -12.34 14.96 13.42
CA HIS A 320 -12.79 14.62 14.77
C HIS A 320 -11.73 14.71 15.88
N TYR A 321 -10.73 15.55 15.69
CA TYR A 321 -9.77 16.01 16.72
C TYR A 321 -9.34 17.44 16.39
N ASN A 322 -8.78 18.14 17.36
CA ASN A 322 -8.24 19.48 17.21
C ASN A 322 -6.70 19.47 17.33
N LYS A 323 -6.07 20.63 17.13
CA LYS A 323 -4.62 20.83 17.21
C LYS A 323 -4.04 20.41 18.57
N GLU A 324 -4.69 20.82 19.65
CA GLU A 324 -4.24 20.60 21.02
C GLU A 324 -4.26 19.10 21.36
N GLN A 325 -5.32 18.41 20.97
CA GLN A 325 -5.46 16.96 21.15
C GLN A 325 -4.38 16.20 20.36
N TYR A 326 -4.09 16.65 19.13
CA TYR A 326 -3.04 16.03 18.31
C TYR A 326 -1.66 16.23 18.91
N LEU A 327 -1.33 17.47 19.37
CA LEU A 327 -0.05 17.78 20.00
C LEU A 327 0.14 16.97 21.29
N ALA A 328 -0.88 16.90 22.14
CA ALA A 328 -0.86 16.08 23.36
C ALA A 328 -0.66 14.58 23.06
N LEU A 329 -1.30 14.07 21.99
CA LEU A 329 -1.11 12.69 21.55
C LEU A 329 0.33 12.44 21.09
N ALA A 330 0.89 13.32 20.26
CA ALA A 330 2.27 13.20 19.77
C ALA A 330 3.29 13.24 20.93
N GLU A 331 3.11 14.14 21.90
CA GLU A 331 3.93 14.22 23.11
C GLU A 331 3.83 12.93 23.93
N LYS A 332 2.62 12.41 24.15
CA LYS A 332 2.38 11.15 24.86
C LYS A 332 3.10 9.97 24.21
N ILE A 333 3.03 9.88 22.89
CA ILE A 333 3.71 8.82 22.12
C ILE A 333 5.23 8.93 22.30
N ARG A 334 5.83 10.11 22.11
CA ARG A 334 7.28 10.28 22.28
C ARG A 334 7.74 10.02 23.71
N LYS A 335 6.93 10.35 24.72
CA LYS A 335 7.23 10.04 26.11
C LYS A 335 7.21 8.54 26.41
N ALA A 336 6.27 7.81 25.81
CA ALA A 336 6.14 6.37 26.02
C ALA A 336 7.17 5.57 25.19
N VAL A 337 7.54 6.05 23.99
CA VAL A 337 8.51 5.44 23.08
C VAL A 337 9.52 6.51 22.65
N PRO A 338 10.57 6.77 23.43
CA PRO A 338 11.48 7.92 23.22
C PRO A 338 12.16 7.97 21.84
N ASP A 339 12.52 6.79 21.29
CA ASP A 339 13.22 6.68 20.00
C ASP A 339 12.27 6.54 18.81
N ILE A 340 10.98 6.87 18.97
CA ILE A 340 10.01 6.71 17.90
C ILE A 340 10.18 7.76 16.82
N SER A 341 10.27 7.33 15.58
CA SER A 341 10.16 8.19 14.42
C SER A 341 8.68 8.47 14.14
N LEU A 342 8.30 9.74 14.17
CA LEU A 342 6.97 10.20 13.82
C LEU A 342 6.98 10.78 12.41
N THR A 343 6.12 10.24 11.55
CA THR A 343 5.90 10.76 10.21
C THR A 343 4.44 11.17 10.03
N THR A 344 4.17 12.08 9.11
CA THR A 344 2.83 12.64 8.93
C THR A 344 2.54 12.98 7.46
N ASP A 345 1.25 13.24 7.18
CA ASP A 345 0.77 13.89 5.96
C ASP A 345 0.26 15.29 6.30
N ILE A 346 0.55 16.27 5.44
CA ILE A 346 0.03 17.64 5.55
C ILE A 346 -0.48 18.10 4.18
N ILE A 347 -1.71 18.60 4.14
CA ILE A 347 -2.35 19.14 2.95
C ILE A 347 -2.40 20.67 3.05
N VAL A 348 -1.90 21.35 2.02
CA VAL A 348 -1.94 22.81 1.88
C VAL A 348 -2.98 23.20 0.85
N GLY A 349 -3.62 24.35 1.05
CA GLY A 349 -4.61 24.87 0.12
C GLY A 349 -5.96 24.16 0.16
N PHE A 350 -6.30 23.57 1.31
CA PHE A 350 -7.66 23.06 1.52
C PHE A 350 -8.68 24.20 1.40
N PRO A 351 -9.88 23.98 0.82
CA PRO A 351 -10.88 25.04 0.65
C PRO A 351 -11.16 25.80 1.95
N GLY A 352 -11.09 27.13 1.88
CA GLY A 352 -11.26 28.03 2.99
C GLY A 352 -10.05 28.19 3.91
N GLU A 353 -8.88 27.60 3.60
CA GLU A 353 -7.65 27.78 4.39
C GLU A 353 -7.16 29.23 4.30
N THR A 354 -7.02 29.91 5.44
CA THR A 354 -6.44 31.25 5.54
C THR A 354 -4.93 31.19 5.79
N GLU A 355 -4.26 32.37 5.80
CA GLU A 355 -2.84 32.42 6.16
C GLU A 355 -2.61 32.04 7.64
N GLU A 356 -3.53 32.42 8.52
CA GLU A 356 -3.47 32.07 9.95
C GLU A 356 -3.58 30.55 10.15
N ASP A 357 -4.48 29.89 9.41
CA ASP A 357 -4.58 28.42 9.44
C ASP A 357 -3.28 27.73 8.98
N PHE A 358 -2.67 28.29 7.93
CA PHE A 358 -1.39 27.78 7.44
C PHE A 358 -0.24 27.99 8.45
N GLN A 359 -0.20 29.15 9.13
CA GLN A 359 0.78 29.40 10.22
C GLN A 359 0.60 28.39 11.36
N GLU A 360 -0.63 27.99 11.69
CA GLU A 360 -0.88 26.93 12.65
C GLU A 360 -0.35 25.56 12.20
N ALA A 361 -0.36 25.29 10.90
CA ALA A 361 0.25 24.06 10.35
C ALA A 361 1.77 24.08 10.53
N LEU A 362 2.44 25.20 10.25
CA LEU A 362 3.87 25.37 10.52
C LEU A 362 4.20 25.25 12.03
N ASP A 363 3.36 25.79 12.90
CA ASP A 363 3.54 25.68 14.36
C ASP A 363 3.48 24.20 14.83
N VAL A 364 2.56 23.41 14.29
CA VAL A 364 2.50 21.96 14.57
C VAL A 364 3.77 21.26 14.10
N VAL A 365 4.26 21.55 12.90
CA VAL A 365 5.50 20.98 12.37
C VAL A 365 6.70 21.28 13.28
N ARG A 366 6.82 22.54 13.74
CA ARG A 366 7.88 22.98 14.67
C ARG A 366 7.80 22.33 16.04
N LYS A 367 6.59 22.14 16.58
CA LYS A 367 6.37 21.54 17.90
C LYS A 367 6.57 20.03 17.91
N VAL A 368 6.00 19.32 16.91
CA VAL A 368 6.10 17.86 16.85
C VAL A 368 7.47 17.42 16.36
N ARG A 369 8.14 18.22 15.48
CA ARG A 369 9.45 17.89 14.91
C ARG A 369 9.46 16.52 14.26
N TYR A 370 8.69 16.39 13.17
CA TYR A 370 8.57 15.13 12.45
C TYR A 370 9.89 14.67 11.82
N ASP A 371 10.14 13.38 11.87
CA ASP A 371 11.26 12.75 11.19
C ASP A 371 11.11 12.81 9.66
N SER A 372 9.86 12.80 9.18
CA SER A 372 9.51 13.09 7.80
C SER A 372 8.05 13.52 7.69
N ALA A 373 7.71 14.35 6.71
CA ALA A 373 6.34 14.66 6.38
C ALA A 373 6.11 14.60 4.87
N PHE A 374 5.04 13.92 4.46
CA PHE A 374 4.56 13.98 3.09
C PHE A 374 3.68 15.21 2.95
N THR A 375 4.12 16.15 2.12
CA THR A 375 3.43 17.41 1.88
C THR A 375 2.65 17.33 0.57
N PHE A 376 1.38 17.72 0.61
CA PHE A 376 0.48 17.67 -0.53
C PHE A 376 -0.19 19.01 -0.77
N ILE A 377 -0.38 19.36 -2.02
CA ILE A 377 -1.34 20.37 -2.43
C ILE A 377 -2.71 19.70 -2.51
N TYR A 378 -3.74 20.35 -1.95
CA TYR A 378 -5.10 19.86 -2.08
C TYR A 378 -5.47 19.68 -3.56
N SER A 379 -5.99 18.52 -3.90
CA SER A 379 -6.49 18.21 -5.24
C SER A 379 -7.93 17.73 -5.15
N LYS A 380 -8.81 18.35 -5.94
CA LYS A 380 -10.23 18.00 -6.00
C LYS A 380 -10.41 16.53 -6.42
N ARG A 381 -11.25 15.81 -5.69
CA ARG A 381 -11.64 14.44 -6.03
C ARG A 381 -13.14 14.40 -6.27
N THR A 382 -13.54 14.12 -7.50
CA THR A 382 -14.97 14.03 -7.87
C THR A 382 -15.71 13.11 -6.90
N GLY A 383 -16.85 13.56 -6.40
CA GLY A 383 -17.68 12.83 -5.44
C GLY A 383 -17.32 13.03 -3.96
N THR A 384 -16.27 13.78 -3.63
CA THR A 384 -15.95 14.14 -2.25
C THR A 384 -16.59 15.46 -1.84
N PRO A 385 -16.97 15.65 -0.54
CA PRO A 385 -17.55 16.92 -0.07
C PRO A 385 -16.65 18.13 -0.33
N ALA A 386 -15.34 18.02 -0.16
CA ALA A 386 -14.42 19.15 -0.37
C ALA A 386 -14.31 19.58 -1.84
N ALA A 387 -14.63 18.71 -2.79
CA ALA A 387 -14.55 19.04 -4.21
C ALA A 387 -15.57 20.11 -4.64
N VAL A 388 -16.70 20.23 -3.90
CA VAL A 388 -17.78 21.17 -4.17
C VAL A 388 -17.80 22.39 -3.25
N MET A 389 -16.81 22.53 -2.36
CA MET A 389 -16.63 23.74 -1.54
C MET A 389 -16.25 24.93 -2.41
N GLU A 390 -16.85 26.09 -2.15
CA GLU A 390 -16.67 27.29 -2.99
C GLU A 390 -15.37 28.03 -2.73
N ASP A 391 -14.91 28.09 -1.47
CA ASP A 391 -13.75 28.86 -1.02
C ASP A 391 -12.40 28.23 -1.40
N GLN A 392 -12.18 27.99 -2.70
CA GLN A 392 -10.91 27.44 -3.21
C GLN A 392 -9.78 28.47 -3.07
N VAL A 393 -8.64 28.04 -2.51
CA VAL A 393 -7.47 28.90 -2.35
C VAL A 393 -6.81 29.15 -3.71
N PRO A 394 -6.43 30.41 -4.03
CA PRO A 394 -5.72 30.74 -5.28
C PRO A 394 -4.42 29.95 -5.45
N GLU A 395 -4.10 29.55 -6.68
CA GLU A 395 -2.98 28.65 -7.00
C GLU A 395 -1.62 29.22 -6.60
N ASP A 396 -1.40 30.53 -6.76
CA ASP A 396 -0.17 31.24 -6.38
C ASP A 396 0.02 31.22 -4.86
N VAL A 397 -1.05 31.43 -4.09
CA VAL A 397 -1.05 31.34 -2.61
C VAL A 397 -0.72 29.91 -2.17
N VAL A 398 -1.34 28.90 -2.80
CA VAL A 398 -1.08 27.50 -2.50
C VAL A 398 0.39 27.13 -2.76
N LYS A 399 0.96 27.58 -3.89
CA LYS A 399 2.37 27.36 -4.24
C LYS A 399 3.32 28.00 -3.23
N ASP A 400 3.05 29.24 -2.81
CA ASP A 400 3.85 29.90 -1.78
C ASP A 400 3.83 29.14 -0.46
N ARG A 401 2.63 28.82 0.04
CA ARG A 401 2.48 28.03 1.29
C ARG A 401 3.15 26.66 1.19
N PHE A 402 3.00 25.97 0.07
CA PHE A 402 3.62 24.67 -0.15
C PHE A 402 5.16 24.77 -0.06
N ASN A 403 5.77 25.76 -0.69
CA ASN A 403 7.22 25.94 -0.65
C ASN A 403 7.72 26.26 0.74
N ARG A 404 7.01 27.10 1.50
CA ARG A 404 7.35 27.42 2.91
C ARG A 404 7.23 26.19 3.81
N LEU A 405 6.16 25.40 3.64
CA LEU A 405 5.98 24.15 4.39
C LEU A 405 7.09 23.14 4.05
N LEU A 406 7.40 22.98 2.77
CA LEU A 406 8.42 22.04 2.29
C LEU A 406 9.79 22.39 2.90
N HIS A 407 10.15 23.67 2.89
CA HIS A 407 11.40 24.14 3.48
C HIS A 407 11.47 23.84 4.99
N GLU A 408 10.43 24.15 5.74
CA GLU A 408 10.36 23.88 7.20
C GLU A 408 10.48 22.39 7.50
N VAL A 409 9.72 21.55 6.76
CA VAL A 409 9.75 20.09 6.92
C VAL A 409 11.14 19.53 6.61
N GLN A 410 11.76 19.96 5.51
CA GLN A 410 13.09 19.46 5.11
C GLN A 410 14.16 19.83 6.14
N THR A 411 14.11 21.05 6.66
CA THR A 411 15.04 21.51 7.72
C THR A 411 14.93 20.64 8.97
N ILE A 412 13.70 20.45 9.47
CA ILE A 412 13.47 19.67 10.68
C ILE A 412 13.79 18.18 10.45
N SER A 413 13.42 17.62 9.30
CA SER A 413 13.73 16.22 8.99
C SER A 413 15.24 15.95 8.93
N ALA A 414 16.02 16.89 8.39
CA ALA A 414 17.48 16.77 8.37
C ALA A 414 18.07 16.82 9.79
N GLU A 415 17.55 17.70 10.66
CA GLU A 415 17.96 17.78 12.07
C GLU A 415 17.60 16.48 12.82
N GLN A 416 16.39 15.91 12.60
CA GLN A 416 15.98 14.65 13.21
C GLN A 416 16.80 13.46 12.67
N CYS A 417 17.11 13.47 11.39
CA CYS A 417 17.99 12.45 10.81
C CYS A 417 19.37 12.48 11.47
N ALA A 418 19.96 13.64 11.69
CA ALA A 418 21.32 13.76 12.24
C ALA A 418 21.49 13.20 13.67
N ILE A 419 20.42 13.03 14.43
CA ILE A 419 20.45 12.56 15.84
C ILE A 419 21.11 11.19 16.01
N HIS A 420 20.98 10.31 15.00
CA HIS A 420 21.51 8.93 15.09
C HIS A 420 22.94 8.79 14.55
N GLU A 421 23.54 9.86 14.02
CA GLU A 421 24.94 9.82 13.54
C GLU A 421 25.90 9.41 14.68
N GLY A 422 26.84 8.53 14.36
CA GLY A 422 27.79 7.98 15.33
C GLY A 422 27.22 6.86 16.22
N THR A 423 25.98 6.42 16.02
CA THR A 423 25.39 5.30 16.78
C THR A 423 25.42 4.00 15.97
N VAL A 424 25.31 2.85 16.68
CA VAL A 424 25.11 1.54 16.06
C VAL A 424 23.61 1.23 16.01
N GLN A 425 23.12 0.82 14.86
CA GLN A 425 21.71 0.51 14.63
C GLN A 425 21.54 -0.84 13.93
N THR A 426 20.54 -1.62 14.37
CA THR A 426 20.17 -2.85 13.67
C THR A 426 19.39 -2.54 12.40
N VAL A 427 19.87 -3.04 11.27
CA VAL A 427 19.37 -2.75 9.92
C VAL A 427 18.94 -4.04 9.24
N LEU A 428 17.73 -4.10 8.68
CA LEU A 428 17.31 -5.17 7.77
C LEU A 428 17.86 -4.86 6.38
N VAL A 429 18.71 -5.71 5.84
CA VAL A 429 19.32 -5.54 4.52
C VAL A 429 18.28 -5.87 3.45
N GLU A 430 17.98 -4.89 2.58
CA GLU A 430 16.89 -5.02 1.61
C GLU A 430 17.36 -5.39 0.19
N CYS A 431 18.44 -4.80 -0.27
CA CYS A 431 18.95 -5.01 -1.63
C CYS A 431 20.38 -4.47 -1.78
N VAL A 432 21.00 -4.78 -2.93
CA VAL A 432 22.17 -4.04 -3.44
C VAL A 432 21.75 -2.63 -3.80
N ASN A 433 22.58 -1.65 -3.53
CA ASN A 433 22.30 -0.25 -3.86
C ASN A 433 22.20 -0.07 -5.39
N GLU A 434 21.21 0.71 -5.84
CA GLU A 434 20.94 0.91 -7.26
C GLU A 434 22.05 1.71 -7.97
N HIS A 435 22.71 2.63 -7.26
CA HIS A 435 23.71 3.56 -7.79
C HIS A 435 25.15 3.08 -7.60
N ASP A 436 25.41 2.32 -6.52
CA ASP A 436 26.73 1.77 -6.22
C ASP A 436 26.62 0.30 -5.82
N LYS A 437 27.09 -0.60 -6.69
CA LYS A 437 26.99 -2.07 -6.50
C LYS A 437 27.89 -2.61 -5.38
N HIS A 438 28.81 -1.81 -4.85
CA HIS A 438 29.62 -2.17 -3.67
C HIS A 438 28.92 -1.90 -2.34
N LEU A 439 27.75 -1.24 -2.38
CA LEU A 439 26.96 -0.91 -1.22
C LEU A 439 25.70 -1.75 -1.13
N MET A 440 25.36 -2.15 0.08
CA MET A 440 24.05 -2.66 0.42
C MET A 440 23.14 -1.51 0.87
N THR A 441 21.85 -1.66 0.64
CA THR A 441 20.82 -0.78 1.16
C THR A 441 19.99 -1.55 2.19
N GLY A 442 19.91 -1.02 3.40
CA GLY A 442 19.09 -1.59 4.45
C GLY A 442 18.20 -0.55 5.13
N ARG A 443 17.32 -1.02 5.99
CA ARG A 443 16.33 -0.20 6.68
C ARG A 443 16.36 -0.40 8.17
N MET A 444 16.46 0.71 8.90
CA MET A 444 16.40 0.74 10.37
C MET A 444 14.96 0.51 10.87
N SER A 445 14.82 0.24 12.15
CA SER A 445 13.52 0.13 12.81
C SER A 445 12.67 1.40 12.66
N ASN A 446 13.29 2.58 12.72
CA ASN A 446 12.65 3.88 12.53
C ASN A 446 12.33 4.25 11.07
N ASN A 447 12.51 3.31 10.14
CA ASN A 447 12.21 3.40 8.70
C ASN A 447 13.24 4.19 7.85
N LEU A 448 14.31 4.72 8.43
CA LEU A 448 15.38 5.39 7.67
C LEU A 448 16.27 4.36 6.96
N LEU A 449 16.80 4.78 5.80
CA LEU A 449 17.70 3.97 5.00
C LEU A 449 19.15 4.13 5.44
N VAL A 450 19.91 3.05 5.30
CA VAL A 450 21.36 3.03 5.50
C VAL A 450 22.02 2.37 4.29
N HIS A 451 23.08 2.98 3.78
CA HIS A 451 23.93 2.40 2.75
C HIS A 451 25.30 2.08 3.36
N PHE A 452 25.79 0.87 3.14
CA PHE A 452 27.03 0.39 3.74
C PHE A 452 27.68 -0.67 2.86
N PRO A 453 29.03 -0.82 2.89
CA PRO A 453 29.73 -1.88 2.17
C PRO A 453 29.29 -3.27 2.62
N GLY A 454 29.04 -4.17 1.66
CA GLY A 454 28.61 -5.54 1.92
C GLY A 454 28.36 -6.31 0.63
N ASP A 455 27.92 -7.53 0.74
CA ASP A 455 27.60 -8.40 -0.38
C ASP A 455 26.14 -8.94 -0.32
N GLU A 456 25.69 -9.53 -1.41
CA GLU A 456 24.30 -9.97 -1.59
C GLU A 456 23.84 -11.05 -0.60
N SER A 457 24.77 -11.77 0.03
CA SER A 457 24.43 -12.81 1.02
C SER A 457 23.78 -12.23 2.29
N LEU A 458 23.94 -10.93 2.51
CA LEU A 458 23.32 -10.22 3.63
C LEU A 458 21.83 -9.90 3.42
N ILE A 459 21.31 -10.00 2.18
CA ILE A 459 19.93 -9.67 1.89
C ILE A 459 18.97 -10.51 2.74
N GLY A 460 18.04 -9.84 3.42
CA GLY A 460 17.09 -10.46 4.33
C GLY A 460 17.61 -10.68 5.75
N GLN A 461 18.88 -10.38 6.03
CA GLN A 461 19.45 -10.48 7.37
C GLN A 461 19.34 -9.16 8.14
N LEU A 462 19.26 -9.26 9.47
CA LEU A 462 19.43 -8.16 10.39
C LEU A 462 20.89 -8.05 10.78
N VAL A 463 21.49 -6.91 10.51
CA VAL A 463 22.91 -6.63 10.80
C VAL A 463 23.05 -5.34 11.61
N ASP A 464 24.03 -5.28 12.49
CA ASP A 464 24.35 -4.07 13.21
C ASP A 464 25.30 -3.20 12.37
N VAL A 465 24.92 -1.94 12.17
CA VAL A 465 25.62 -0.98 11.32
C VAL A 465 25.93 0.26 12.13
N HIS A 466 27.21 0.66 12.16
CA HIS A 466 27.63 1.96 12.66
C HIS A 466 27.29 3.04 11.63
N LEU A 467 26.56 4.08 12.06
CA LEU A 467 26.13 5.17 11.20
C LEU A 467 27.21 6.25 11.17
N ASP A 468 28.01 6.29 10.10
CA ASP A 468 29.17 7.17 9.99
C ASP A 468 28.80 8.60 9.60
N GLU A 469 27.83 8.78 8.70
CA GLU A 469 27.45 10.09 8.16
C GLU A 469 25.97 10.16 7.79
N CYS A 470 25.28 11.20 8.26
CA CYS A 470 23.90 11.51 7.86
C CYS A 470 23.89 12.33 6.56
N LYS A 471 23.13 11.88 5.57
CA LYS A 471 22.92 12.55 4.28
C LYS A 471 21.53 13.24 4.19
N GLY A 472 20.94 13.59 5.33
CA GLY A 472 19.64 14.27 5.44
C GLY A 472 18.43 13.34 5.37
N PHE A 473 18.45 12.27 4.56
CA PHE A 473 17.35 11.31 4.41
C PHE A 473 17.77 9.85 4.55
N TYR A 474 19.07 9.59 4.60
CA TYR A 474 19.67 8.28 4.76
C TYR A 474 21.05 8.43 5.39
N TYR A 475 21.65 7.32 5.78
CA TYR A 475 22.99 7.28 6.35
C TYR A 475 23.95 6.52 5.45
N MET A 476 25.22 6.93 5.50
CA MET A 476 26.35 6.09 5.15
C MET A 476 26.85 5.42 6.43
N GLY A 477 27.22 4.14 6.35
CA GLY A 477 27.70 3.40 7.51
C GLY A 477 28.59 2.26 7.14
N ARG A 478 28.98 1.48 8.15
CA ARG A 478 29.76 0.24 8.01
C ARG A 478 29.22 -0.82 8.99
N ILE A 479 29.35 -2.08 8.60
CA ILE A 479 28.98 -3.20 9.50
C ILE A 479 29.86 -3.11 10.75
N GLU A 480 29.22 -3.22 11.91
CA GLU A 480 29.92 -3.29 13.19
C GLU A 480 30.61 -4.65 13.29
N SER A 481 31.93 -4.62 13.47
CA SER A 481 32.69 -5.86 13.68
C SER A 481 32.53 -6.32 15.13
N ASN A 482 31.98 -7.51 15.34
CA ASN A 482 31.90 -8.16 16.64
C ASN A 482 33.29 -8.41 17.25
#